data_b5a9ada0f718ebfe57fd18647921fe8d
#
_entry.id   b5a9ada0f718ebfe57fd18647921fe8d
#
_cell.length_a   1.000
_cell.length_b   1.000
_cell.length_c   1.000
_cell.angle_alpha   90.00
_cell.angle_beta   90.00
_cell.angle_gamma   90.00
#
_symmetry.space_group_name_H-M   'P 1'
#
loop_
_entity.id
_entity.type
_entity.pdbx_description
1 polymer ?
#
loop_
_entity_poly.entity_id
_entity_poly.type
_entity_poly.pdbx_seq_one_letter_code
_entity_poly.pdbx_strand_id
1 'polypeptide(L)'
;MRRPRKNGFAGRGWIPVAVALAILFSIAGGFVAYANTAPTSVTLNLRDGQANVATDVQLEFRFTRPVAMDTLQSALKITPSTDGTLRSLSGQTDFAWAPTGFFAQLTTYTVTISALTDLGRHPLKATAWTFTTTIQPRITSVTSGTSTIADGGEIDPAAPLQLNFNDAMDVSTVSVTAGAKAINLKWAADDRSATIATTGIPSGPLVIQLAAGARDQTGHPMSTAFTLNTGIYYHDREKTTALKYPALIQIPNDSFARDQNGLQAASLVFEYVAEGGITRLTAIFQNAPKVVGPMRSSRFISLKIARHYKGLLFQSGESQATASRAAGDPVPQFFDTVGYMYRTPARIAPDNLMIDGTMVKKAEARFGIAAFTLGKARQSLPGGAAATKIGVPEHYSTYAYDATFGTYQKTEEGHLYRDATSHQLVRIEMLILLHTQVQLLDVGDGHGSHIHDYNLDSSGKIDIYYKGHRFSGTWSSTGAHKPLTFKLANGTPLSLPPGLAWIDVVS
;
A
#
# COMPACT_ATOMS: atom_id res chain seq x y z
N MET A 1 -17.92 -100.45 12.94
CA MET A 1 -18.21 -100.16 11.53
C MET A 1 -19.37 -99.23 11.40
N ARG A 2 -19.18 -97.92 11.21
CA ARG A 2 -20.19 -96.97 10.80
C ARG A 2 -19.55 -95.86 9.97
N ARG A 3 -20.02 -95.69 8.72
CA ARG A 3 -19.60 -94.67 7.78
C ARG A 3 -20.18 -93.31 8.21
N PRO A 4 -19.45 -92.20 8.06
CA PRO A 4 -20.04 -90.90 8.23
C PRO A 4 -20.70 -90.38 6.93
N ARG A 5 -21.88 -89.81 7.08
CA ARG A 5 -22.64 -89.10 6.01
C ARG A 5 -21.96 -87.79 5.60
N LYS A 6 -21.84 -87.60 4.32
CA LYS A 6 -21.54 -86.28 3.70
C LYS A 6 -22.80 -85.41 3.71
N ASN A 7 -22.79 -84.30 4.39
CA ASN A 7 -23.77 -83.22 4.19
C ASN A 7 -23.20 -82.19 3.23
N GLY A 8 -23.78 -82.11 2.04
CA GLY A 8 -23.56 -81.04 1.11
C GLY A 8 -24.34 -79.81 1.51
N PHE A 9 -23.65 -78.74 1.72
CA PHE A 9 -24.22 -77.40 1.78
C PHE A 9 -24.17 -76.78 0.40
N ALA A 10 -25.28 -76.85 -0.33
CA ALA A 10 -25.44 -76.14 -1.60
C ALA A 10 -25.88 -74.71 -1.37
N GLY A 11 -25.14 -73.81 -1.94
CA GLY A 11 -25.32 -72.46 -2.30
C GLY A 11 -26.73 -71.85 -2.25
N ARG A 12 -26.98 -71.07 -1.19
CA ARG A 12 -28.15 -70.13 -1.11
C ARG A 12 -27.84 -68.79 -0.58
N GLY A 13 -26.53 -68.42 -0.41
CA GLY A 13 -26.13 -67.13 0.20
C GLY A 13 -25.84 -65.98 -0.77
N TRP A 14 -25.70 -66.24 -2.06
CA TRP A 14 -25.20 -65.22 -3.01
C TRP A 14 -26.30 -64.51 -3.82
N ILE A 15 -27.50 -65.06 -3.89
CA ILE A 15 -28.59 -64.44 -4.65
C ILE A 15 -29.05 -63.10 -4.04
N PRO A 16 -29.22 -62.95 -2.71
CA PRO A 16 -29.62 -61.65 -2.17
C PRO A 16 -28.54 -60.57 -2.30
N VAL A 17 -27.23 -60.95 -2.26
CA VAL A 17 -26.13 -59.99 -2.43
C VAL A 17 -26.03 -59.52 -3.88
N ALA A 18 -26.20 -60.44 -4.85
CA ALA A 18 -26.21 -60.10 -6.27
C ALA A 18 -27.39 -59.20 -6.65
N VAL A 19 -28.59 -59.46 -6.07
CA VAL A 19 -29.79 -58.64 -6.27
C VAL A 19 -29.61 -57.27 -5.62
N ALA A 20 -29.02 -57.17 -4.42
CA ALA A 20 -28.74 -55.89 -3.76
C ALA A 20 -27.71 -55.05 -4.53
N LEU A 21 -26.66 -55.68 -5.06
CA LEU A 21 -25.68 -55.03 -5.93
C LEU A 21 -26.29 -54.58 -7.26
N ALA A 22 -27.14 -55.39 -7.89
CA ALA A 22 -27.84 -55.00 -9.12
C ALA A 22 -28.80 -53.81 -8.90
N ILE A 23 -29.49 -53.74 -7.75
CA ILE A 23 -30.33 -52.60 -7.38
C ILE A 23 -29.48 -51.39 -7.13
N LEU A 24 -28.35 -51.51 -6.41
CA LEU A 24 -27.41 -50.39 -6.18
C LEU A 24 -26.80 -49.85 -7.48
N PHE A 25 -26.40 -50.74 -8.39
CA PHE A 25 -25.91 -50.36 -9.72
C PHE A 25 -27.02 -49.74 -10.58
N SER A 26 -28.24 -50.21 -10.49
CA SER A 26 -29.39 -49.63 -11.20
C SER A 26 -29.75 -48.27 -10.65
N ILE A 27 -29.72 -48.08 -9.33
CA ILE A 27 -29.92 -46.78 -8.67
C ILE A 27 -28.77 -45.80 -9.00
N ALA A 28 -27.51 -46.26 -8.91
CA ALA A 28 -26.33 -45.48 -9.29
C ALA A 28 -26.33 -45.15 -10.78
N GLY A 29 -26.63 -46.10 -11.64
CA GLY A 29 -26.76 -45.90 -13.10
C GLY A 29 -27.92 -44.96 -13.45
N GLY A 30 -29.06 -45.09 -12.77
CA GLY A 30 -30.21 -44.20 -12.92
C GLY A 30 -29.89 -42.79 -12.46
N PHE A 31 -29.14 -42.65 -11.36
CA PHE A 31 -28.70 -41.36 -10.85
C PHE A 31 -27.68 -40.69 -11.80
N VAL A 32 -26.72 -41.43 -12.31
CA VAL A 32 -25.74 -40.94 -13.32
C VAL A 32 -26.45 -40.59 -14.63
N ALA A 33 -27.40 -41.38 -15.10
CA ALA A 33 -28.18 -41.10 -16.29
C ALA A 33 -29.05 -39.84 -16.09
N TYR A 34 -29.70 -39.69 -14.93
CA TYR A 34 -30.47 -38.51 -14.56
C TYR A 34 -29.57 -37.28 -14.45
N ALA A 35 -28.40 -37.39 -13.80
CA ALA A 35 -27.46 -36.32 -13.71
C ALA A 35 -26.91 -35.86 -15.07
N ASN A 36 -26.76 -36.80 -16.03
CA ASN A 36 -26.33 -36.48 -17.39
C ASN A 36 -27.42 -35.91 -18.30
N THR A 37 -28.72 -36.13 -17.98
CA THR A 37 -29.85 -35.65 -18.78
C THR A 37 -30.56 -34.45 -18.15
N ALA A 38 -30.27 -34.15 -16.86
CA ALA A 38 -30.86 -33.02 -16.19
C ALA A 38 -30.52 -31.69 -16.91
N PRO A 39 -31.48 -30.79 -17.12
CA PRO A 39 -31.24 -29.52 -17.74
C PRO A 39 -30.30 -28.65 -16.88
N THR A 40 -29.56 -27.77 -17.52
CA THR A 40 -28.78 -26.75 -16.81
C THR A 40 -29.72 -25.78 -16.16
N SER A 41 -29.37 -25.31 -14.97
CA SER A 41 -30.10 -24.24 -14.28
C SER A 41 -29.15 -23.09 -13.91
N VAL A 42 -29.73 -21.94 -13.70
CA VAL A 42 -29.01 -20.73 -13.31
C VAL A 42 -29.74 -20.06 -12.14
N THR A 43 -28.98 -19.49 -11.23
CA THR A 43 -29.49 -18.62 -10.17
C THR A 43 -28.86 -17.25 -10.28
N LEU A 44 -29.62 -16.24 -9.89
CA LEU A 44 -29.17 -14.85 -9.76
C LEU A 44 -29.01 -14.53 -8.28
N ASN A 45 -28.03 -13.71 -7.90
CA ASN A 45 -27.84 -13.22 -6.53
C ASN A 45 -29.00 -12.33 -6.03
N LEU A 46 -29.92 -11.92 -6.91
CA LEU A 46 -31.17 -11.21 -6.57
C LEU A 46 -32.34 -12.18 -6.61
N ARG A 47 -33.33 -11.95 -5.72
CA ARG A 47 -34.62 -12.65 -5.77
C ARG A 47 -35.49 -12.03 -6.86
N ASP A 48 -36.30 -12.84 -7.51
CA ASP A 48 -37.28 -12.31 -8.44
C ASP A 48 -38.30 -11.38 -7.70
N GLY A 49 -38.57 -10.22 -8.29
CA GLY A 49 -39.37 -9.17 -7.69
C GLY A 49 -38.68 -8.39 -6.56
N GLN A 50 -37.37 -8.53 -6.35
CA GLN A 50 -36.66 -7.83 -5.28
C GLN A 50 -36.75 -6.32 -5.43
N ALA A 51 -37.28 -5.65 -4.42
CA ALA A 51 -37.30 -4.19 -4.33
C ALA A 51 -36.09 -3.65 -3.55
N ASN A 52 -35.88 -2.34 -3.63
CA ASN A 52 -34.82 -1.62 -2.93
C ASN A 52 -33.40 -2.13 -3.24
N VAL A 53 -33.16 -2.46 -4.50
CA VAL A 53 -31.86 -2.92 -4.98
C VAL A 53 -30.96 -1.71 -5.24
N ALA A 54 -29.72 -1.76 -4.79
CA ALA A 54 -28.75 -0.69 -4.99
C ALA A 54 -28.49 -0.47 -6.49
N THR A 55 -28.33 0.77 -6.90
CA THR A 55 -28.16 1.14 -8.32
C THR A 55 -26.81 0.71 -8.91
N ASP A 56 -25.85 0.29 -8.08
CA ASP A 56 -24.53 -0.24 -8.47
C ASP A 56 -24.40 -1.75 -8.32
N VAL A 57 -25.52 -2.43 -8.07
CA VAL A 57 -25.52 -3.88 -7.87
C VAL A 57 -24.86 -4.59 -9.06
N GLN A 58 -23.98 -5.54 -8.76
CA GLN A 58 -23.51 -6.50 -9.74
C GLN A 58 -24.47 -7.70 -9.78
N LEU A 59 -24.86 -8.09 -10.99
CA LEU A 59 -25.71 -9.25 -11.21
C LEU A 59 -24.83 -10.49 -11.31
N GLU A 60 -24.85 -11.35 -10.32
CA GLU A 60 -24.05 -12.58 -10.26
C GLU A 60 -24.91 -13.78 -10.65
N PHE A 61 -24.48 -14.45 -11.71
CA PHE A 61 -25.12 -15.64 -12.25
C PHE A 61 -24.31 -16.89 -11.87
N ARG A 62 -24.97 -17.85 -11.26
CA ARG A 62 -24.37 -19.15 -10.97
C ARG A 62 -25.09 -20.25 -11.70
N PHE A 63 -24.38 -20.91 -12.60
CA PHE A 63 -24.85 -22.03 -13.39
C PHE A 63 -24.48 -23.34 -12.73
N THR A 64 -25.34 -24.34 -12.86
CA THR A 64 -25.04 -25.71 -12.38
C THR A 64 -24.02 -26.44 -13.23
N ARG A 65 -23.72 -25.94 -14.44
CA ARG A 65 -22.75 -26.49 -15.38
C ARG A 65 -22.05 -25.38 -16.17
N PRO A 66 -20.84 -25.65 -16.69
CA PRO A 66 -20.08 -24.64 -17.43
C PRO A 66 -20.80 -24.16 -18.70
N VAL A 67 -20.86 -22.85 -18.88
CA VAL A 67 -21.46 -22.15 -20.04
C VAL A 67 -20.37 -21.31 -20.69
N ALA A 68 -20.33 -21.26 -22.02
CA ALA A 68 -19.42 -20.38 -22.73
C ALA A 68 -19.83 -18.89 -22.52
N MET A 69 -18.84 -18.03 -22.30
CA MET A 69 -19.08 -16.62 -21.99
C MET A 69 -19.77 -15.88 -23.15
N ASP A 70 -19.38 -16.15 -24.39
CA ASP A 70 -19.97 -15.57 -25.61
C ASP A 70 -21.44 -16.01 -25.79
N THR A 71 -21.73 -17.26 -25.46
CA THR A 71 -23.12 -17.78 -25.46
C THR A 71 -23.96 -17.07 -24.40
N LEU A 72 -23.44 -16.89 -23.19
CA LEU A 72 -24.15 -16.15 -22.15
C LEU A 72 -24.32 -14.66 -22.51
N GLN A 73 -23.28 -14.04 -23.06
CA GLN A 73 -23.31 -12.64 -23.47
C GLN A 73 -24.38 -12.38 -24.55
N SER A 74 -24.54 -13.33 -25.49
CA SER A 74 -25.55 -13.24 -26.53
C SER A 74 -26.97 -13.51 -26.02
N ALA A 75 -27.12 -14.32 -24.97
CA ALA A 75 -28.40 -14.72 -24.41
C ALA A 75 -28.90 -13.75 -23.32
N LEU A 76 -28.01 -12.97 -22.68
CA LEU A 76 -28.33 -12.08 -21.60
C LEU A 76 -28.90 -10.74 -22.14
N LYS A 77 -30.08 -10.38 -21.62
CA LYS A 77 -30.71 -9.09 -21.91
C LYS A 77 -31.20 -8.45 -20.63
N ILE A 78 -30.93 -7.16 -20.48
CA ILE A 78 -31.42 -6.32 -19.38
C ILE A 78 -32.34 -5.26 -19.97
N THR A 79 -33.52 -5.12 -19.39
CA THR A 79 -34.56 -4.19 -19.84
C THR A 79 -35.08 -3.39 -18.63
N PRO A 80 -35.10 -2.05 -18.65
CA PRO A 80 -34.56 -1.14 -19.69
C PRO A 80 -33.09 -1.39 -20.01
N SER A 81 -32.68 -1.06 -21.26
CA SER A 81 -31.31 -1.26 -21.71
C SER A 81 -30.34 -0.44 -20.84
N THR A 82 -29.28 -1.09 -20.39
CA THR A 82 -28.22 -0.49 -19.57
C THR A 82 -26.89 -1.01 -20.08
N ASP A 83 -25.93 -0.13 -20.28
CA ASP A 83 -24.57 -0.50 -20.66
C ASP A 83 -23.85 -1.16 -19.48
N GLY A 84 -23.15 -2.22 -19.76
CA GLY A 84 -22.43 -2.96 -18.74
C GLY A 84 -21.47 -4.00 -19.29
N THR A 85 -20.70 -4.59 -18.40
CA THR A 85 -19.66 -5.56 -18.75
C THR A 85 -19.91 -6.89 -18.06
N LEU A 86 -19.95 -7.97 -18.85
CA LEU A 86 -19.99 -9.33 -18.35
C LEU A 86 -18.56 -9.86 -18.16
N ARG A 87 -18.30 -10.52 -17.05
CA ARG A 87 -17.01 -11.16 -16.75
C ARG A 87 -17.21 -12.53 -16.10
N SER A 88 -16.30 -13.43 -16.32
CA SER A 88 -16.25 -14.72 -15.61
C SER A 88 -15.61 -14.53 -14.23
N LEU A 89 -16.19 -15.11 -13.20
CA LEU A 89 -15.66 -15.15 -11.85
C LEU A 89 -14.90 -16.44 -11.56
N SER A 90 -15.46 -17.58 -11.92
CA SER A 90 -14.85 -18.88 -11.67
C SER A 90 -15.39 -19.96 -12.64
N GLY A 91 -14.50 -20.80 -13.15
CA GLY A 91 -14.81 -22.10 -13.77
C GLY A 91 -15.84 -22.13 -14.89
N GLN A 92 -16.15 -21.02 -15.54
CA GLN A 92 -17.23 -20.91 -16.53
C GLN A 92 -18.63 -21.28 -15.98
N THR A 93 -18.77 -21.31 -14.65
CA THR A 93 -20.05 -21.52 -13.95
C THR A 93 -20.55 -20.25 -13.28
N ASP A 94 -19.62 -19.35 -12.87
CA ASP A 94 -19.97 -18.14 -12.17
C ASP A 94 -19.56 -16.92 -12.99
N PHE A 95 -20.52 -16.04 -13.21
CA PHE A 95 -20.35 -14.81 -14.00
C PHE A 95 -20.91 -13.62 -13.24
N ALA A 96 -20.29 -12.45 -13.44
CA ALA A 96 -20.84 -11.19 -12.98
C ALA A 96 -21.04 -10.24 -14.13
N TRP A 97 -22.18 -9.59 -14.17
CA TRP A 97 -22.45 -8.46 -15.03
C TRP A 97 -22.55 -7.20 -14.17
N ALA A 98 -21.81 -6.16 -14.53
CA ALA A 98 -21.82 -4.88 -13.83
C ALA A 98 -22.20 -3.75 -14.80
N PRO A 99 -23.06 -2.79 -14.38
CA PRO A 99 -23.34 -1.61 -15.20
C PRO A 99 -22.06 -0.77 -15.33
N THR A 100 -21.87 -0.13 -16.49
CA THR A 100 -20.74 0.80 -16.72
C THR A 100 -20.83 2.04 -15.82
N GLY A 101 -22.02 2.36 -15.35
CA GLY A 101 -22.29 3.42 -14.37
C GLY A 101 -23.22 2.87 -13.29
N PHE A 102 -24.44 3.37 -13.29
CA PHE A 102 -25.47 2.96 -12.32
C PHE A 102 -26.75 2.60 -13.09
N PHE A 103 -27.52 1.66 -12.54
CA PHE A 103 -28.91 1.50 -12.93
C PHE A 103 -29.69 2.79 -12.63
N ALA A 104 -30.70 3.12 -13.46
CA ALA A 104 -31.59 4.22 -13.16
C ALA A 104 -32.34 3.95 -11.84
N GLN A 105 -32.54 5.00 -11.06
CA GLN A 105 -33.19 4.91 -9.75
C GLN A 105 -34.70 4.64 -9.90
N LEU A 106 -35.31 4.03 -8.89
CA LEU A 106 -36.75 3.71 -8.82
C LEU A 106 -37.26 3.01 -10.09
N THR A 107 -36.42 2.25 -10.74
CA THR A 107 -36.70 1.62 -12.03
C THR A 107 -36.75 0.11 -11.87
N THR A 108 -37.82 -0.49 -12.41
CA THR A 108 -37.91 -1.95 -12.46
C THR A 108 -37.17 -2.46 -13.69
N TYR A 109 -36.19 -3.30 -13.45
CA TYR A 109 -35.41 -3.99 -14.45
C TYR A 109 -35.85 -5.44 -14.59
N THR A 110 -35.85 -5.93 -15.82
CA THR A 110 -36.01 -7.36 -16.13
C THR A 110 -34.69 -7.87 -16.67
N VAL A 111 -34.13 -8.87 -16.02
CA VAL A 111 -32.94 -9.62 -16.45
C VAL A 111 -33.43 -10.91 -17.09
N THR A 112 -33.17 -11.09 -18.37
CA THR A 112 -33.58 -12.28 -19.12
C THR A 112 -32.37 -13.02 -19.64
N ILE A 113 -32.30 -14.31 -19.44
CA ILE A 113 -31.40 -15.23 -20.15
C ILE A 113 -32.28 -16.03 -21.10
N SER A 114 -32.09 -15.84 -22.42
CA SER A 114 -32.75 -16.64 -23.43
C SER A 114 -32.32 -18.11 -23.36
N ALA A 115 -33.11 -19.00 -23.95
CA ALA A 115 -32.72 -20.42 -24.01
C ALA A 115 -31.31 -20.58 -24.62
N LEU A 116 -30.46 -21.34 -23.95
CA LEU A 116 -29.10 -21.63 -24.39
C LEU A 116 -28.74 -23.08 -24.06
N THR A 117 -27.58 -23.53 -24.48
CA THR A 117 -27.00 -24.80 -24.10
C THR A 117 -25.66 -24.60 -23.39
N ASP A 118 -25.40 -25.44 -22.39
CA ASP A 118 -24.09 -25.49 -21.72
C ASP A 118 -23.01 -26.13 -22.60
N LEU A 119 -21.78 -26.18 -22.15
CA LEU A 119 -20.67 -26.82 -22.86
C LEU A 119 -20.84 -28.32 -23.02
N GLY A 120 -21.64 -28.96 -22.17
CA GLY A 120 -22.03 -30.37 -22.27
C GLY A 120 -23.27 -30.62 -23.14
N ARG A 121 -23.80 -29.58 -23.82
CA ARG A 121 -25.00 -29.61 -24.67
C ARG A 121 -26.31 -29.86 -23.91
N HIS A 122 -26.38 -29.57 -22.60
CA HIS A 122 -27.64 -29.64 -21.86
C HIS A 122 -28.39 -28.33 -22.02
N PRO A 123 -29.70 -28.36 -22.22
CA PRO A 123 -30.46 -27.13 -22.44
C PRO A 123 -30.70 -26.37 -21.15
N LEU A 124 -30.62 -25.06 -21.20
CA LEU A 124 -31.17 -24.11 -20.24
C LEU A 124 -32.43 -23.51 -20.86
N LYS A 125 -33.56 -23.60 -20.15
CA LYS A 125 -34.78 -22.88 -20.54
C LYS A 125 -34.62 -21.39 -20.28
N ALA A 126 -35.28 -20.59 -21.12
CA ALA A 126 -35.32 -19.15 -20.90
C ALA A 126 -35.81 -18.83 -19.48
N THR A 127 -35.10 -17.96 -18.80
CA THR A 127 -35.37 -17.57 -17.41
C THR A 127 -35.30 -16.05 -17.31
N ALA A 128 -36.16 -15.47 -16.48
CA ALA A 128 -36.17 -14.05 -16.22
C ALA A 128 -36.34 -13.77 -14.72
N TRP A 129 -35.76 -12.67 -14.28
CA TRP A 129 -35.92 -12.09 -12.95
C TRP A 129 -36.23 -10.62 -13.09
N THR A 130 -36.98 -10.09 -12.15
CA THR A 130 -37.25 -8.67 -12.02
C THR A 130 -36.64 -8.13 -10.72
N PHE A 131 -36.21 -6.90 -10.75
CA PHE A 131 -35.83 -6.16 -9.53
C PHE A 131 -36.14 -4.68 -9.72
N THR A 132 -36.41 -3.99 -8.62
CA THR A 132 -36.64 -2.54 -8.62
C THR A 132 -35.53 -1.85 -7.85
N THR A 133 -34.85 -0.92 -8.50
CA THR A 133 -33.79 -0.14 -7.87
C THR A 133 -34.36 0.87 -6.88
N THR A 134 -33.56 1.16 -5.86
CA THR A 134 -33.86 2.23 -4.90
C THR A 134 -32.97 3.43 -5.14
N ILE A 135 -33.32 4.57 -4.57
CA ILE A 135 -32.41 5.67 -4.36
C ILE A 135 -31.62 5.37 -3.10
N GLN A 136 -30.31 5.32 -3.22
CA GLN A 136 -29.38 5.29 -2.10
C GLN A 136 -28.34 6.38 -2.32
N PRO A 137 -28.56 7.58 -1.81
CA PRO A 137 -27.55 8.63 -1.85
C PRO A 137 -26.26 8.13 -1.20
N ARG A 138 -25.13 8.36 -1.83
CA ARG A 138 -23.82 8.00 -1.33
C ARG A 138 -22.72 8.87 -1.92
N ILE A 139 -21.60 8.92 -1.25
CA ILE A 139 -20.37 9.47 -1.82
C ILE A 139 -19.82 8.48 -2.84
N THR A 140 -19.59 8.94 -4.06
CA THR A 140 -19.02 8.16 -5.17
C THR A 140 -17.50 8.28 -5.23
N SER A 141 -16.99 9.45 -4.87
CA SER A 141 -15.55 9.69 -4.79
C SER A 141 -15.25 10.89 -3.90
N VAL A 142 -14.04 10.89 -3.36
CA VAL A 142 -13.43 12.07 -2.73
C VAL A 142 -12.21 12.43 -3.54
N THR A 143 -12.09 13.70 -3.94
CA THR A 143 -10.95 14.16 -4.74
C THR A 143 -10.23 15.31 -4.07
N SER A 144 -8.92 15.42 -4.28
CA SER A 144 -8.09 16.57 -3.93
C SER A 144 -7.40 17.03 -5.20
N GLY A 145 -7.77 18.21 -5.70
CA GLY A 145 -7.41 18.61 -7.06
C GLY A 145 -7.90 17.61 -8.09
N THR A 146 -7.01 17.03 -8.89
CA THR A 146 -7.32 16.03 -9.93
C THR A 146 -7.23 14.58 -9.43
N SER A 147 -6.83 14.35 -8.19
CA SER A 147 -6.57 13.01 -7.66
C SER A 147 -7.73 12.50 -6.82
N THR A 148 -8.15 11.26 -7.06
CA THR A 148 -9.10 10.56 -6.17
C THR A 148 -8.36 10.08 -4.93
N ILE A 149 -8.93 10.36 -3.76
CA ILE A 149 -8.39 9.96 -2.47
C ILE A 149 -9.06 8.67 -2.03
N ALA A 150 -8.27 7.60 -1.93
CA ALA A 150 -8.69 6.34 -1.33
C ALA A 150 -8.50 6.36 0.20
N ASP A 151 -9.08 5.39 0.89
CA ASP A 151 -8.84 5.21 2.32
C ASP A 151 -7.34 5.03 2.59
N GLY A 152 -6.83 5.78 3.56
CA GLY A 152 -5.39 5.88 3.84
C GLY A 152 -4.61 6.78 2.89
N GLY A 153 -5.24 7.43 1.91
CA GLY A 153 -4.60 8.40 1.01
C GLY A 153 -4.26 9.73 1.68
N GLU A 154 -3.55 10.58 0.95
CA GLU A 154 -3.18 11.92 1.41
C GLU A 154 -3.87 13.01 0.59
N ILE A 155 -4.19 14.11 1.27
CA ILE A 155 -4.82 15.28 0.68
C ILE A 155 -3.74 16.31 0.36
N ASP A 156 -3.79 16.86 -0.85
CA ASP A 156 -2.98 18.03 -1.20
C ASP A 156 -3.45 19.23 -0.39
N PRO A 157 -2.62 19.80 0.50
CA PRO A 157 -3.01 20.97 1.29
C PRO A 157 -3.23 22.23 0.45
N ALA A 158 -2.76 22.28 -0.78
CA ALA A 158 -2.94 23.40 -1.70
C ALA A 158 -4.24 23.30 -2.51
N ALA A 159 -4.88 22.13 -2.54
CA ALA A 159 -6.10 21.89 -3.29
C ALA A 159 -7.30 21.68 -2.36
N PRO A 160 -8.50 22.15 -2.71
CA PRO A 160 -9.70 21.86 -1.95
C PRO A 160 -10.00 20.37 -2.03
N LEU A 161 -10.55 19.83 -0.96
CA LEU A 161 -11.10 18.49 -0.93
C LEU A 161 -12.54 18.53 -1.44
N GLN A 162 -12.89 17.69 -2.40
CA GLN A 162 -14.24 17.63 -2.97
C GLN A 162 -14.88 16.26 -2.70
N LEU A 163 -16.06 16.30 -2.14
CA LEU A 163 -16.94 15.13 -1.97
C LEU A 163 -17.91 15.08 -3.15
N ASN A 164 -17.97 13.97 -3.85
CA ASN A 164 -18.85 13.77 -5.00
C ASN A 164 -19.94 12.75 -4.64
N PHE A 165 -21.19 13.10 -4.90
CA PHE A 165 -22.36 12.28 -4.61
C PHE A 165 -22.96 11.72 -5.89
N ASN A 166 -23.63 10.58 -5.78
CA ASN A 166 -24.38 10.00 -6.91
C ASN A 166 -25.69 10.73 -7.21
N ASP A 167 -26.18 11.54 -6.27
CA ASP A 167 -27.42 12.29 -6.41
C ASP A 167 -27.33 13.70 -5.81
N ALA A 168 -28.29 14.57 -6.16
CA ALA A 168 -28.43 15.90 -5.60
C ALA A 168 -28.87 15.78 -4.12
N MET A 169 -28.08 16.33 -3.21
CA MET A 169 -28.30 16.21 -1.79
C MET A 169 -29.14 17.35 -1.22
N ASP A 170 -29.97 17.06 -0.23
CA ASP A 170 -30.51 18.09 0.65
C ASP A 170 -29.36 18.59 1.55
N VAL A 171 -28.80 19.72 1.18
CA VAL A 171 -27.61 20.30 1.80
C VAL A 171 -27.76 20.53 3.29
N SER A 172 -29.02 20.74 3.76
CA SER A 172 -29.31 20.97 5.17
C SER A 172 -29.15 19.72 6.04
N THR A 173 -29.21 18.54 5.43
CA THR A 173 -29.09 17.24 6.11
C THR A 173 -27.68 16.70 6.14
N VAL A 174 -26.77 17.30 5.37
CA VAL A 174 -25.39 16.80 5.23
C VAL A 174 -24.49 17.46 6.25
N SER A 175 -24.00 16.69 7.20
CA SER A 175 -23.01 17.12 8.19
C SER A 175 -21.73 16.32 8.03
N VAL A 176 -20.62 17.02 7.82
CA VAL A 176 -19.27 16.44 7.67
C VAL A 176 -18.39 16.90 8.82
N THR A 177 -17.64 15.97 9.38
CA THR A 177 -16.62 16.27 10.36
C THR A 177 -15.24 15.88 9.84
N ALA A 178 -14.23 16.68 10.21
CA ALA A 178 -12.82 16.34 10.02
C ALA A 178 -12.19 16.19 11.41
N GLY A 179 -11.96 14.94 11.80
CA GLY A 179 -11.70 14.61 13.19
C GLY A 179 -12.91 14.96 14.07
N ALA A 180 -12.68 15.66 15.18
CA ALA A 180 -13.76 16.08 16.09
C ALA A 180 -14.45 17.40 15.68
N LYS A 181 -14.02 18.05 14.59
CA LYS A 181 -14.48 19.38 14.19
C LYS A 181 -15.46 19.31 13.04
N ALA A 182 -16.64 19.93 13.20
CA ALA A 182 -17.59 20.15 12.11
C ALA A 182 -16.97 21.07 11.03
N ILE A 183 -17.21 20.76 9.77
CA ILE A 183 -16.66 21.48 8.62
C ILE A 183 -17.79 22.12 7.82
N ASN A 184 -17.59 23.35 7.44
CA ASN A 184 -18.49 24.02 6.51
C ASN A 184 -18.22 23.53 5.09
N LEU A 185 -19.28 23.15 4.41
CA LEU A 185 -19.27 22.68 3.03
C LEU A 185 -19.66 23.84 2.10
N LYS A 186 -18.92 23.97 1.00
CA LYS A 186 -19.32 24.83 -0.12
C LYS A 186 -19.87 23.93 -1.22
N TRP A 187 -21.17 24.00 -1.45
CA TRP A 187 -21.87 23.20 -2.43
C TRP A 187 -21.73 23.75 -3.85
N ALA A 188 -21.70 22.86 -4.82
CA ALA A 188 -21.89 23.20 -6.23
C ALA A 188 -23.38 23.51 -6.49
N ALA A 189 -23.68 24.16 -7.61
CA ALA A 189 -25.05 24.58 -7.94
C ALA A 189 -26.03 23.44 -8.20
N ASP A 190 -25.52 22.24 -8.48
CA ASP A 190 -26.30 21.02 -8.72
C ASP A 190 -26.47 20.15 -7.46
N ASP A 191 -25.93 20.58 -6.32
CA ASP A 191 -25.93 19.88 -5.04
C ASP A 191 -25.39 18.45 -5.11
N ARG A 192 -24.64 18.09 -6.16
CA ARG A 192 -24.00 16.76 -6.36
C ARG A 192 -22.56 16.73 -5.90
N SER A 193 -21.99 17.85 -5.57
CA SER A 193 -20.67 17.91 -4.98
C SER A 193 -20.51 19.02 -3.94
N ALA A 194 -19.69 18.76 -2.94
CA ALA A 194 -19.38 19.70 -1.90
C ALA A 194 -17.87 19.82 -1.70
N THR A 195 -17.40 21.05 -1.54
CA THR A 195 -15.98 21.35 -1.35
C THR A 195 -15.69 21.69 0.11
N ILE A 196 -14.63 21.11 0.63
CA ILE A 196 -14.04 21.38 1.94
C ILE A 196 -12.77 22.20 1.73
N ALA A 197 -12.68 23.37 2.35
CA ALA A 197 -11.43 24.12 2.38
C ALA A 197 -10.42 23.43 3.28
N THR A 198 -9.26 23.09 2.75
CA THR A 198 -8.17 22.45 3.48
C THR A 198 -7.34 23.43 4.31
N THR A 199 -7.44 24.72 3.99
CA THR A 199 -6.73 25.80 4.69
C THR A 199 -7.11 25.83 6.19
N GLY A 200 -6.09 25.77 7.06
CA GLY A 200 -6.29 25.84 8.51
C GLY A 200 -6.59 24.48 9.18
N ILE A 201 -6.66 23.39 8.42
CA ILE A 201 -6.65 22.03 9.00
C ILE A 201 -5.21 21.72 9.43
N PRO A 202 -4.96 21.30 10.68
CA PRO A 202 -3.61 20.95 11.13
C PRO A 202 -3.00 19.83 10.30
N SER A 203 -1.68 19.84 10.12
CA SER A 203 -0.95 18.71 9.54
C SER A 203 -1.13 17.48 10.42
N GLY A 204 -1.41 16.35 9.81
CA GLY A 204 -1.55 15.07 10.50
C GLY A 204 -2.68 14.21 9.95
N PRO A 205 -2.99 13.11 10.67
CA PRO A 205 -4.11 12.24 10.33
C PRO A 205 -5.42 13.02 10.33
N LEU A 206 -6.25 12.73 9.33
CA LEU A 206 -7.55 13.35 9.16
C LEU A 206 -8.58 12.26 8.86
N VAL A 207 -9.61 12.18 9.67
CA VAL A 207 -10.75 11.31 9.40
C VAL A 207 -11.91 12.18 8.94
N ILE A 208 -12.35 11.99 7.71
CA ILE A 208 -13.55 12.62 7.15
C ILE A 208 -14.73 11.70 7.43
N GLN A 209 -15.72 12.18 8.12
CA GLN A 209 -16.93 11.42 8.42
C GLN A 209 -18.19 12.16 7.98
N LEU A 210 -19.09 11.42 7.34
CA LEU A 210 -20.45 11.83 7.04
C LEU A 210 -21.39 10.86 7.75
N ALA A 211 -22.26 11.38 8.58
CA ALA A 211 -23.21 10.57 9.32
C ALA A 211 -24.24 9.89 8.39
N ALA A 212 -24.70 8.71 8.79
CA ALA A 212 -25.86 8.10 8.15
C ALA A 212 -27.09 8.99 8.32
N GLY A 213 -27.99 8.97 7.34
CA GLY A 213 -29.24 9.74 7.41
C GLY A 213 -29.19 11.09 6.69
N ALA A 214 -28.06 11.51 6.14
CA ALA A 214 -28.03 12.56 5.11
C ALA A 214 -28.98 12.17 3.97
N ARG A 215 -29.73 13.12 3.42
CA ARG A 215 -30.80 12.84 2.46
C ARG A 215 -30.49 13.48 1.11
N ASP A 216 -31.04 12.90 0.06
CA ASP A 216 -31.16 13.58 -1.23
C ASP A 216 -32.32 14.61 -1.20
N GLN A 217 -32.44 15.40 -2.27
CA GLN A 217 -33.49 16.40 -2.40
C GLN A 217 -34.90 15.80 -2.45
N THR A 218 -35.03 14.48 -2.68
CA THR A 218 -36.32 13.78 -2.69
C THR A 218 -36.63 13.10 -1.35
N GLY A 219 -35.73 13.21 -0.38
CA GLY A 219 -35.91 12.75 1.00
C GLY A 219 -35.40 11.35 1.29
N HIS A 220 -34.74 10.66 0.33
CA HIS A 220 -34.19 9.33 0.56
C HIS A 220 -32.89 9.42 1.37
N PRO A 221 -32.73 8.67 2.46
CA PRO A 221 -31.56 8.75 3.31
C PRO A 221 -30.38 7.92 2.77
N MET A 222 -29.16 8.35 3.06
CA MET A 222 -27.99 7.49 3.02
C MET A 222 -28.16 6.35 4.01
N SER A 223 -28.01 5.10 3.55
CA SER A 223 -28.19 3.91 4.39
C SER A 223 -27.01 3.66 5.32
N THR A 224 -25.82 4.10 4.96
CA THR A 224 -24.57 3.89 5.70
C THR A 224 -23.84 5.20 5.91
N ALA A 225 -23.14 5.32 7.04
CA ALA A 225 -22.20 6.39 7.28
C ALA A 225 -20.99 6.23 6.33
N PHE A 226 -20.43 7.34 5.91
CA PHE A 226 -19.19 7.35 5.15
C PHE A 226 -18.03 7.75 6.07
N THR A 227 -16.93 7.01 5.99
CA THR A 227 -15.69 7.33 6.69
C THR A 227 -14.54 7.19 5.73
N LEU A 228 -13.69 8.21 5.69
CA LEU A 228 -12.44 8.21 4.93
C LEU A 228 -11.30 8.54 5.90
N ASN A 229 -10.41 7.59 6.12
CA ASN A 229 -9.17 7.82 6.83
C ASN A 229 -8.16 8.39 5.84
N THR A 230 -7.61 9.54 6.14
CA THR A 230 -6.71 10.27 5.25
C THR A 230 -5.72 11.10 6.06
N GLY A 231 -4.90 11.91 5.43
CA GLY A 231 -3.98 12.84 6.07
C GLY A 231 -3.74 14.08 5.24
N ILE A 232 -3.46 15.19 5.91
CA ILE A 232 -2.96 16.41 5.28
C ILE A 232 -1.51 16.58 5.68
N TYR A 233 -0.64 16.85 4.70
CA TYR A 233 0.78 17.02 4.94
C TYR A 233 1.29 18.37 4.41
N TYR A 234 1.88 19.15 5.31
CA TYR A 234 2.46 20.47 5.00
C TYR A 234 3.98 20.37 5.10
N HIS A 235 4.66 19.92 4.06
CA HIS A 235 6.10 19.69 4.03
C HIS A 235 6.95 20.91 4.44
N ASP A 236 6.48 22.12 4.15
CA ASP A 236 7.22 23.36 4.36
C ASP A 236 6.84 24.11 5.65
N ARG A 237 5.94 23.55 6.50
CA ARG A 237 5.34 24.30 7.62
C ARG A 237 5.78 23.91 9.03
N GLU A 238 6.48 22.79 9.21
CA GLU A 238 7.02 22.48 10.53
C GLU A 238 8.21 23.39 10.82
N LYS A 239 8.01 24.39 11.69
CA LYS A 239 9.12 25.18 12.25
C LYS A 239 9.94 24.31 13.17
N THR A 240 10.90 23.62 12.61
CA THR A 240 11.86 22.81 13.37
C THR A 240 13.11 23.66 13.63
N THR A 241 13.75 23.43 14.78
CA THR A 241 15.00 24.11 15.13
C THR A 241 16.15 23.50 14.35
N ALA A 242 16.90 24.33 13.60
CA ALA A 242 18.08 23.90 12.89
C ALA A 242 19.14 23.34 13.86
N LEU A 243 19.80 22.29 13.41
CA LEU A 243 20.93 21.65 14.09
C LEU A 243 22.24 22.25 13.58
N LYS A 244 23.25 22.35 14.44
CA LYS A 244 24.62 22.73 14.05
C LYS A 244 25.31 21.60 13.29
N TYR A 245 24.99 20.35 13.68
CA TYR A 245 25.52 19.13 13.06
C TYR A 245 24.35 18.26 12.63
N PRO A 246 24.44 17.57 11.49
CA PRO A 246 23.44 16.58 11.14
C PRO A 246 23.32 15.50 12.22
N ALA A 247 22.13 15.15 12.60
CA ALA A 247 21.88 13.95 13.40
C ALA A 247 21.65 12.77 12.46
N LEU A 248 22.49 11.74 12.59
CA LEU A 248 22.36 10.50 11.85
C LEU A 248 21.75 9.45 12.77
N ILE A 249 20.59 8.98 12.44
CA ILE A 249 19.84 8.04 13.28
C ILE A 249 19.75 6.69 12.58
N GLN A 250 20.18 5.63 13.28
CA GLN A 250 20.12 4.27 12.76
C GLN A 250 18.75 3.69 13.00
N ILE A 251 18.07 3.31 11.93
CA ILE A 251 16.68 2.87 11.95
C ILE A 251 16.60 1.46 11.36
N PRO A 252 15.95 0.49 12.05
CA PRO A 252 15.69 -0.83 11.50
C PRO A 252 14.66 -0.76 10.38
N ASN A 253 14.71 -1.73 9.48
CA ASN A 253 13.77 -1.81 8.36
C ASN A 253 13.12 -3.20 8.20
N ASP A 254 13.17 -4.00 9.24
CA ASP A 254 12.41 -5.24 9.30
C ASP A 254 10.90 -4.96 9.49
N SER A 255 10.07 -5.94 9.18
CA SER A 255 8.61 -5.81 9.19
C SER A 255 8.02 -5.42 10.56
N PHE A 256 8.69 -5.76 11.67
CA PHE A 256 8.24 -5.42 13.03
C PHE A 256 8.54 -3.96 13.40
N ALA A 257 9.56 -3.40 12.78
CA ALA A 257 9.95 -2.00 13.02
C ALA A 257 9.09 -0.99 12.24
N ARG A 258 8.47 -1.42 11.14
CA ARG A 258 7.59 -0.56 10.32
C ARG A 258 6.23 -0.38 11.01
N ASP A 259 5.53 0.75 10.92
CA ASP A 259 6.00 2.03 10.40
C ASP A 259 6.95 2.69 11.38
N GLN A 260 7.97 3.35 10.84
CA GLN A 260 8.94 4.07 11.66
C GLN A 260 8.44 5.50 11.95
N ASN A 261 8.88 6.06 13.08
CA ASN A 261 8.56 7.44 13.45
C ASN A 261 9.59 8.41 12.87
N GLY A 262 9.13 9.52 12.32
CA GLY A 262 9.96 10.66 11.98
C GLY A 262 10.73 10.58 10.65
N LEU A 263 10.54 9.53 9.84
CA LEU A 263 11.25 9.39 8.56
C LEU A 263 10.98 10.55 7.60
N GLN A 264 9.75 11.07 7.57
CA GLN A 264 9.41 12.18 6.69
C GLN A 264 10.17 13.47 7.01
N ALA A 265 10.55 13.67 8.27
CA ALA A 265 11.32 14.84 8.71
C ALA A 265 12.82 14.73 8.37
N ALA A 266 13.29 13.60 7.87
CA ALA A 266 14.68 13.43 7.46
C ALA A 266 14.98 14.27 6.21
N SER A 267 16.19 14.81 6.17
CA SER A 267 16.70 15.52 4.99
C SER A 267 17.20 14.56 3.91
N LEU A 268 17.76 13.43 4.33
CA LEU A 268 18.34 12.41 3.47
C LEU A 268 18.28 11.07 4.21
N VAL A 269 17.91 10.02 3.51
CA VAL A 269 17.96 8.65 4.02
C VAL A 269 18.86 7.83 3.12
N PHE A 270 19.77 7.07 3.71
CA PHE A 270 20.50 5.99 3.06
C PHE A 270 19.87 4.68 3.45
N GLU A 271 19.55 3.86 2.48
CA GLU A 271 19.10 2.49 2.66
C GLU A 271 20.11 1.53 2.06
N TYR A 272 20.40 0.45 2.75
CA TYR A 272 21.39 -0.54 2.34
C TYR A 272 21.09 -1.89 2.96
N VAL A 273 21.46 -2.98 2.30
CA VAL A 273 21.33 -4.33 2.85
C VAL A 273 22.29 -4.50 4.04
N ALA A 274 21.73 -4.97 5.14
CA ALA A 274 22.47 -5.39 6.33
C ALA A 274 22.52 -6.93 6.40
N GLU A 275 22.78 -7.48 7.57
CA GLU A 275 22.81 -8.93 7.77
C GLU A 275 21.42 -9.56 7.55
N GLY A 276 21.42 -10.80 7.06
CA GLY A 276 20.19 -11.56 6.84
C GLY A 276 19.33 -11.08 5.66
N GLY A 277 19.89 -10.25 4.77
CA GLY A 277 19.15 -9.73 3.61
C GLY A 277 18.14 -8.63 3.95
N ILE A 278 18.06 -8.20 5.21
CA ILE A 278 17.17 -7.12 5.66
C ILE A 278 17.88 -5.79 5.46
N THR A 279 17.19 -4.78 4.98
CA THR A 279 17.78 -3.45 4.83
C THR A 279 17.86 -2.71 6.17
N ARG A 280 18.68 -1.68 6.20
CA ARG A 280 18.81 -0.75 7.32
C ARG A 280 18.85 0.67 6.80
N LEU A 281 18.35 1.62 7.61
CA LEU A 281 18.30 3.02 7.24
C LEU A 281 19.28 3.81 8.11
N THR A 282 20.03 4.73 7.46
CA THR A 282 20.71 5.84 8.13
C THR A 282 20.00 7.11 7.73
N ALA A 283 19.17 7.63 8.62
CA ALA A 283 18.41 8.86 8.38
C ALA A 283 19.14 10.08 8.90
N ILE A 284 19.32 11.10 8.06
CA ILE A 284 20.06 12.32 8.33
C ILE A 284 19.09 13.48 8.53
N PHE A 285 19.14 14.09 9.70
CA PHE A 285 18.31 15.23 10.09
C PHE A 285 19.17 16.49 10.21
N GLN A 286 18.75 17.57 9.57
CA GLN A 286 19.34 18.90 9.72
C GLN A 286 18.54 19.79 10.67
N ASN A 287 17.34 19.37 11.01
CA ASN A 287 16.49 20.01 11.98
C ASN A 287 16.15 19.02 13.11
N ALA A 288 15.94 19.53 14.30
CA ALA A 288 15.58 18.72 15.45
C ALA A 288 14.22 18.05 15.23
N PRO A 289 14.13 16.72 15.10
CA PRO A 289 12.86 16.03 14.85
C PRO A 289 12.00 15.97 16.10
N LYS A 290 10.68 15.80 15.97
CA LYS A 290 9.79 15.59 17.13
C LYS A 290 10.10 14.27 17.83
N VAL A 291 10.14 13.20 17.07
CA VAL A 291 10.47 11.84 17.52
C VAL A 291 10.97 11.03 16.33
N VAL A 292 11.99 10.20 16.55
CA VAL A 292 12.52 9.28 15.55
C VAL A 292 12.74 7.91 16.17
N GLY A 293 12.47 6.89 15.43
CA GLY A 293 12.72 5.50 15.80
C GLY A 293 11.69 4.53 15.19
N PRO A 294 11.79 3.26 15.53
CA PRO A 294 12.74 2.69 16.49
C PRO A 294 14.17 2.81 16.00
N MET A 295 15.13 2.66 16.93
CA MET A 295 16.55 2.75 16.63
C MET A 295 17.21 1.37 16.71
N ARG A 296 18.27 1.19 15.91
CA ARG A 296 19.05 -0.06 15.83
C ARG A 296 20.56 0.20 15.79
N SER A 297 21.29 -0.90 15.74
CA SER A 297 22.76 -0.89 15.70
C SER A 297 23.31 -0.35 14.39
N SER A 298 24.44 0.34 14.47
CA SER A 298 25.20 0.80 13.30
C SER A 298 25.89 -0.36 12.57
N ARG A 299 26.32 -0.05 11.37
CA ARG A 299 27.06 -0.90 10.46
C ARG A 299 28.28 -0.13 9.90
N PHE A 300 29.19 -0.82 9.22
CA PHE A 300 30.36 -0.17 8.61
C PHE A 300 29.97 1.02 7.76
N ILE A 301 28.95 0.86 6.92
CA ILE A 301 28.44 1.94 6.08
C ILE A 301 27.91 3.14 6.88
N SER A 302 27.28 2.90 8.04
CA SER A 302 26.80 3.98 8.92
C SER A 302 27.93 4.88 9.40
N LEU A 303 29.08 4.28 9.76
CA LEU A 303 30.27 5.03 10.15
C LEU A 303 30.81 5.87 9.00
N LYS A 304 30.87 5.29 7.79
CA LYS A 304 31.30 6.02 6.57
C LYS A 304 30.37 7.19 6.28
N ILE A 305 29.06 6.98 6.33
CA ILE A 305 28.07 8.06 6.15
C ILE A 305 28.25 9.15 7.21
N ALA A 306 28.39 8.77 8.50
CA ALA A 306 28.58 9.73 9.58
C ALA A 306 29.85 10.57 9.39
N ARG A 307 30.92 9.95 8.92
CA ARG A 307 32.17 10.62 8.59
C ARG A 307 32.02 11.60 7.43
N HIS A 308 31.43 11.17 6.32
CA HIS A 308 31.22 12.00 5.15
C HIS A 308 30.35 13.23 5.46
N TYR A 309 29.31 13.06 6.26
CA TYR A 309 28.37 14.13 6.57
C TYR A 309 28.66 14.86 7.89
N LYS A 310 29.82 14.57 8.53
CA LYS A 310 30.26 15.23 9.77
C LYS A 310 29.19 15.27 10.85
N GLY A 311 28.42 14.19 10.96
CA GLY A 311 27.24 14.16 11.80
C GLY A 311 27.45 13.42 13.12
N LEU A 312 26.47 13.55 13.99
CA LEU A 312 26.36 12.84 15.26
C LEU A 312 25.59 11.54 15.01
N LEU A 313 26.22 10.39 15.21
CA LEU A 313 25.61 9.09 14.98
C LEU A 313 24.91 8.57 16.23
N PHE A 314 23.60 8.37 16.14
CA PHE A 314 22.75 7.81 17.20
C PHE A 314 22.35 6.38 16.84
N GLN A 315 22.57 5.46 17.77
CA GLN A 315 22.40 4.03 17.55
C GLN A 315 22.10 3.26 18.84
N SER A 316 21.55 2.04 18.73
CA SER A 316 21.29 1.19 19.90
C SER A 316 22.50 0.33 20.31
N GLY A 317 23.50 0.19 19.44
CA GLY A 317 24.66 -0.66 19.64
C GLY A 317 25.41 -0.93 18.34
N GLU A 318 26.44 -1.75 18.40
CA GLU A 318 27.25 -2.16 17.25
C GLU A 318 27.87 -3.53 17.47
N SER A 319 28.26 -4.21 16.39
CA SER A 319 29.08 -5.42 16.51
C SER A 319 30.50 -5.08 16.94
N GLN A 320 31.23 -6.06 17.50
CA GLN A 320 32.64 -5.87 17.83
C GLN A 320 33.48 -5.47 16.60
N ALA A 321 33.17 -6.03 15.43
CA ALA A 321 33.83 -5.66 14.19
C ALA A 321 33.57 -4.18 13.81
N THR A 322 32.32 -3.70 14.00
CA THR A 322 31.98 -2.29 13.77
C THR A 322 32.66 -1.37 14.77
N ALA A 323 32.73 -1.74 16.07
CA ALA A 323 33.45 -1.01 17.11
C ALA A 323 34.94 -0.91 16.79
N SER A 324 35.57 -2.00 16.36
CA SER A 324 36.98 -2.02 15.95
C SER A 324 37.25 -1.09 14.78
N ARG A 325 36.33 -1.06 13.79
CA ARG A 325 36.41 -0.14 12.65
C ARG A 325 36.26 1.31 13.09
N ALA A 326 35.31 1.60 13.99
CA ALA A 326 35.08 2.92 14.56
C ALA A 326 36.29 3.45 15.34
N ALA A 327 37.03 2.59 16.00
CA ALA A 327 38.27 2.96 16.73
C ALA A 327 39.37 3.45 15.78
N GLY A 328 39.42 2.92 14.54
CA GLY A 328 40.42 3.31 13.54
C GLY A 328 40.09 4.64 12.82
N ASP A 329 38.82 5.06 12.82
CA ASP A 329 38.37 6.32 12.21
C ASP A 329 37.14 6.84 12.98
N PRO A 330 37.37 7.48 14.13
CA PRO A 330 36.32 7.80 15.08
C PRO A 330 35.35 8.86 14.54
N VAL A 331 34.06 8.58 14.71
CA VAL A 331 32.98 9.56 14.53
C VAL A 331 32.27 9.75 15.86
N PRO A 332 31.64 10.92 16.13
CA PRO A 332 30.83 11.12 17.34
C PRO A 332 29.66 10.14 17.37
N GLN A 333 29.64 9.23 18.33
CA GLN A 333 28.62 8.20 18.49
C GLN A 333 27.91 8.32 19.83
N PHE A 334 26.60 8.06 19.81
CA PHE A 334 25.74 8.02 20.98
C PHE A 334 25.01 6.69 21.01
N PHE A 335 25.20 5.97 22.12
CA PHE A 335 24.59 4.67 22.37
C PHE A 335 23.43 4.80 23.35
N ASP A 336 22.55 3.82 23.38
CA ASP A 336 21.43 3.70 24.32
C ASP A 336 21.85 3.95 25.79
N THR A 337 23.03 3.47 26.15
CA THR A 337 23.56 3.56 27.52
C THR A 337 23.97 4.96 27.98
N VAL A 338 24.05 5.94 27.14
CA VAL A 338 24.51 7.31 27.49
C VAL A 338 23.41 8.30 27.87
N GLY A 339 22.13 7.85 27.90
CA GLY A 339 21.00 8.66 28.36
C GLY A 339 20.57 9.77 27.40
N TYR A 340 20.78 9.58 26.12
CA TYR A 340 20.31 10.45 25.03
C TYR A 340 19.14 9.84 24.27
N MET A 341 18.61 8.73 24.74
CA MET A 341 17.52 7.99 24.11
C MET A 341 16.60 7.45 25.18
N TYR A 342 15.39 7.05 24.82
CA TYR A 342 14.40 6.48 25.70
C TYR A 342 13.68 5.29 25.07
N ARG A 343 13.13 4.41 25.89
CA ARG A 343 12.29 3.31 25.42
C ARG A 343 10.83 3.66 25.60
N THR A 344 10.07 3.56 24.51
CA THR A 344 8.62 3.78 24.54
C THR A 344 7.88 2.50 24.92
N PRO A 345 6.85 2.58 25.77
CA PRO A 345 5.98 1.44 26.05
C PRO A 345 5.02 1.13 24.90
N ALA A 346 4.88 2.02 23.92
CA ALA A 346 4.00 1.84 22.76
C ALA A 346 4.51 0.81 21.74
N ARG A 347 5.76 0.33 21.90
CA ARG A 347 6.38 -0.68 21.04
C ARG A 347 7.05 -1.76 21.88
N ILE A 348 7.15 -2.95 21.31
CA ILE A 348 7.83 -4.10 21.96
C ILE A 348 9.34 -4.02 21.71
N ALA A 349 10.14 -4.33 22.72
CA ALA A 349 11.59 -4.46 22.54
C ALA A 349 11.92 -5.57 21.52
N PRO A 350 12.94 -5.39 20.69
CA PRO A 350 13.93 -4.32 20.68
C PRO A 350 13.52 -3.06 19.88
N ASP A 351 12.33 -3.05 19.26
CA ASP A 351 11.86 -1.98 18.37
C ASP A 351 11.16 -0.84 19.12
N ASN A 352 11.67 -0.48 20.29
CA ASN A 352 11.08 0.54 21.16
C ASN A 352 12.06 1.64 21.61
N LEU A 353 13.29 1.65 21.09
CA LEU A 353 14.28 2.70 21.41
C LEU A 353 14.04 3.92 20.51
N MET A 354 13.83 5.08 21.11
CA MET A 354 13.46 6.32 20.44
C MET A 354 14.38 7.46 20.82
N ILE A 355 14.41 8.51 19.98
CA ILE A 355 15.09 9.78 20.24
C ILE A 355 14.18 10.94 19.81
N ASP A 356 14.31 12.08 20.48
CA ASP A 356 13.63 13.33 20.11
C ASP A 356 14.63 14.47 19.89
N GLY A 357 14.13 15.60 19.38
CA GLY A 357 14.97 16.77 19.09
C GLY A 357 15.60 17.40 20.33
N THR A 358 15.00 17.27 21.51
CA THR A 358 15.58 17.76 22.77
C THR A 358 16.84 16.97 23.10
N MET A 359 16.78 15.65 22.94
CA MET A 359 17.91 14.76 23.17
C MET A 359 19.02 14.96 22.14
N VAL A 360 18.66 15.16 20.86
CA VAL A 360 19.63 15.53 19.81
C VAL A 360 20.34 16.83 20.15
N LYS A 361 19.60 17.87 20.58
CA LYS A 361 20.16 19.16 20.99
C LYS A 361 21.09 19.03 22.22
N LYS A 362 20.72 18.21 23.19
CA LYS A 362 21.57 17.89 24.35
C LYS A 362 22.89 17.26 23.93
N ALA A 363 22.84 16.33 22.95
CA ALA A 363 24.04 15.71 22.40
C ALA A 363 24.88 16.73 21.62
N GLU A 364 24.25 17.56 20.79
CA GLU A 364 24.91 18.60 19.99
C GLU A 364 25.73 19.57 20.87
N ALA A 365 25.19 19.93 22.04
CA ALA A 365 25.84 20.86 22.96
C ALA A 365 27.19 20.37 23.51
N ARG A 366 27.51 19.07 23.36
CA ARG A 366 28.79 18.48 23.82
C ARG A 366 29.95 18.69 22.84
N PHE A 367 29.67 19.09 21.61
CA PHE A 367 30.67 19.16 20.54
C PHE A 367 30.91 20.60 20.11
N GLY A 368 32.22 20.97 19.99
CA GLY A 368 32.67 22.27 19.53
C GLY A 368 33.26 22.25 18.11
N ILE A 369 32.85 21.29 17.27
CA ILE A 369 33.34 21.19 15.86
C ILE A 369 32.65 22.21 14.96
N ALA A 370 33.21 22.39 13.76
CA ALA A 370 32.60 23.27 12.77
C ALA A 370 31.21 22.78 12.35
N ALA A 371 30.24 23.68 12.33
CA ALA A 371 28.90 23.40 11.83
C ALA A 371 28.94 22.89 10.38
N PHE A 372 28.06 21.94 10.08
CA PHE A 372 27.88 21.44 8.74
C PHE A 372 26.41 21.50 8.35
N THR A 373 26.14 21.97 7.13
CA THR A 373 24.80 22.00 6.56
C THR A 373 24.81 21.32 5.21
N LEU A 374 23.90 20.36 5.01
CA LEU A 374 23.68 19.74 3.72
C LEU A 374 23.06 20.76 2.77
N GLY A 375 23.78 21.11 1.72
CA GLY A 375 23.28 22.04 0.70
C GLY A 375 22.10 21.42 -0.06
N LYS A 376 20.95 22.08 0.03
CA LYS A 376 19.71 21.67 -0.65
C LYS A 376 19.20 22.80 -1.52
N ALA A 377 18.82 22.50 -2.76
CA ALA A 377 18.28 23.49 -3.68
C ALA A 377 17.33 22.80 -4.68
N ARG A 378 16.25 23.49 -5.04
CA ARG A 378 15.43 23.07 -6.17
C ARG A 378 16.19 23.27 -7.47
N GLN A 379 16.22 22.24 -8.29
CA GLN A 379 16.89 22.24 -9.58
C GLN A 379 15.91 21.80 -10.66
N SER A 380 15.90 22.48 -11.79
CA SER A 380 15.21 22.01 -12.98
C SER A 380 16.10 21.01 -13.71
N LEU A 381 15.61 19.80 -13.91
CA LEU A 381 16.27 18.75 -14.67
C LEU A 381 15.50 18.55 -15.98
N PRO A 382 15.94 19.15 -17.09
CA PRO A 382 15.27 18.98 -18.38
C PRO A 382 15.60 17.60 -18.97
N GLY A 383 14.64 17.03 -19.69
CA GLY A 383 14.78 15.72 -20.30
C GLY A 383 14.52 14.58 -19.27
N GLY A 384 15.11 13.43 -19.53
CA GLY A 384 14.90 12.23 -18.72
C GLY A 384 13.83 11.31 -19.31
N ALA A 385 14.01 10.01 -19.14
CA ALA A 385 13.03 9.01 -19.53
C ALA A 385 11.90 8.95 -18.49
N ALA A 386 10.66 8.76 -18.89
CA ALA A 386 9.55 8.58 -17.96
C ALA A 386 9.81 7.38 -17.04
N ALA A 387 9.62 7.58 -15.74
CA ALA A 387 9.86 6.56 -14.72
C ALA A 387 8.90 6.74 -13.53
N THR A 388 7.69 6.23 -13.72
CA THR A 388 6.62 6.33 -12.71
C THR A 388 6.56 5.15 -11.76
N LYS A 389 7.23 4.03 -12.11
CA LYS A 389 7.37 2.84 -11.26
C LYS A 389 8.82 2.36 -11.30
N ILE A 390 9.41 2.16 -10.14
CA ILE A 390 10.80 1.75 -9.99
C ILE A 390 10.83 0.53 -9.07
N GLY A 391 11.59 -0.49 -9.43
CA GLY A 391 11.87 -1.65 -8.58
C GLY A 391 13.32 -1.65 -8.12
N VAL A 392 13.55 -1.98 -6.86
CA VAL A 392 14.89 -2.21 -6.27
C VAL A 392 14.88 -3.60 -5.61
N PRO A 393 15.12 -4.66 -6.40
CA PRO A 393 14.99 -6.04 -5.92
C PRO A 393 15.89 -6.37 -4.72
N GLU A 394 17.11 -5.84 -4.66
CA GLU A 394 18.03 -6.04 -3.52
C GLU A 394 17.43 -5.57 -2.19
N HIS A 395 16.54 -4.57 -2.23
CA HIS A 395 15.88 -4.00 -1.06
C HIS A 395 14.44 -4.49 -0.89
N TYR A 396 13.96 -5.40 -1.76
CA TYR A 396 12.55 -5.82 -1.81
C TYR A 396 11.57 -4.64 -1.93
N SER A 397 12.05 -3.54 -2.55
CA SER A 397 11.36 -2.26 -2.61
C SER A 397 10.83 -1.95 -4.00
N THR A 398 9.71 -1.23 -4.02
CA THR A 398 9.18 -0.57 -5.21
C THR A 398 8.81 0.87 -4.88
N TYR A 399 8.90 1.74 -5.89
CA TYR A 399 8.54 3.15 -5.77
C TYR A 399 7.53 3.51 -6.85
N ALA A 400 6.48 4.21 -6.47
CA ALA A 400 5.47 4.73 -7.39
C ALA A 400 5.45 6.26 -7.34
N TYR A 401 5.49 6.90 -8.51
CA TYR A 401 5.42 8.35 -8.61
C TYR A 401 4.00 8.84 -8.45
N ASP A 402 3.80 9.77 -7.55
CA ASP A 402 2.57 10.51 -7.35
C ASP A 402 2.70 11.90 -7.99
N ALA A 403 2.05 12.08 -9.14
CA ALA A 403 2.13 13.33 -9.90
C ALA A 403 1.49 14.53 -9.17
N THR A 404 0.51 14.28 -8.28
CA THR A 404 -0.15 15.32 -7.50
C THR A 404 0.82 16.01 -6.57
N PHE A 405 1.68 15.23 -5.90
CA PHE A 405 2.66 15.75 -4.95
C PHE A 405 4.06 15.92 -5.55
N GLY A 406 4.29 15.40 -6.75
CA GLY A 406 5.60 15.43 -7.39
C GLY A 406 6.66 14.59 -6.67
N THR A 407 6.24 13.52 -5.98
CA THR A 407 7.05 12.68 -5.10
C THR A 407 6.87 11.21 -5.39
N TYR A 408 7.77 10.38 -4.88
CA TYR A 408 7.65 8.92 -4.92
C TYR A 408 7.17 8.38 -3.57
N GLN A 409 6.35 7.36 -3.63
CA GLN A 409 5.88 6.57 -2.48
C GLN A 409 6.59 5.22 -2.50
N LYS A 410 7.16 4.81 -1.35
CA LYS A 410 7.89 3.56 -1.19
C LYS A 410 6.97 2.45 -0.69
N THR A 411 7.09 1.29 -1.31
CA THR A 411 6.51 0.03 -0.82
C THR A 411 7.64 -0.99 -0.67
N GLU A 412 7.70 -1.69 0.44
CA GLU A 412 8.68 -2.75 0.70
C GLU A 412 7.97 -3.99 1.21
N GLU A 413 8.24 -5.14 0.60
CA GLU A 413 7.55 -6.41 0.90
C GLU A 413 6.02 -6.26 0.89
N GLY A 414 5.47 -5.41 0.02
CA GLY A 414 4.03 -5.12 -0.07
C GLY A 414 3.50 -4.12 0.96
N HIS A 415 4.34 -3.65 1.89
CA HIS A 415 3.97 -2.65 2.89
C HIS A 415 4.27 -1.22 2.38
N LEU A 416 3.25 -0.38 2.29
CA LEU A 416 3.37 1.03 1.90
C LEU A 416 3.86 1.86 3.09
N TYR A 417 4.98 2.58 2.90
CA TYR A 417 5.64 3.32 3.97
C TYR A 417 4.81 4.50 4.48
N ARG A 418 4.55 4.50 5.78
CA ARG A 418 3.93 5.59 6.53
C ARG A 418 4.84 6.04 7.66
N ASP A 419 4.74 7.30 8.03
CA ASP A 419 5.33 7.80 9.26
C ASP A 419 4.39 7.51 10.43
N ALA A 420 4.85 6.74 11.41
CA ALA A 420 4.03 6.30 12.53
C ALA A 420 3.54 7.46 13.43
N THR A 421 4.19 8.62 13.39
CA THR A 421 3.78 9.80 14.20
C THR A 421 2.62 10.54 13.54
N SER A 422 2.69 10.71 12.22
CA SER A 422 1.69 11.45 11.45
C SER A 422 0.66 10.54 10.77
N HIS A 423 0.94 9.25 10.66
CA HIS A 423 0.22 8.24 9.88
C HIS A 423 0.14 8.56 8.37
N GLN A 424 0.93 9.52 7.90
CA GLN A 424 0.98 9.95 6.51
C GLN A 424 1.98 9.12 5.71
N LEU A 425 1.79 9.07 4.40
CA LEU A 425 2.74 8.43 3.51
C LEU A 425 4.09 9.14 3.56
N VAL A 426 5.16 8.36 3.61
CA VAL A 426 6.51 8.90 3.44
C VAL A 426 6.70 9.28 1.97
N ARG A 427 6.91 10.58 1.73
CA ARG A 427 7.01 11.18 0.40
C ARG A 427 8.44 11.52 0.08
N ILE A 428 8.96 10.88 -0.95
CA ILE A 428 10.36 11.02 -1.39
C ILE A 428 10.38 11.95 -2.59
N GLU A 429 11.02 13.13 -2.44
CA GLU A 429 11.12 14.11 -3.53
C GLU A 429 12.13 13.67 -4.60
N MET A 430 13.22 13.01 -4.19
CA MET A 430 14.23 12.47 -5.11
C MET A 430 14.69 11.10 -4.62
N LEU A 431 14.65 10.09 -5.48
CA LEU A 431 15.25 8.78 -5.26
C LEU A 431 16.53 8.67 -6.07
N ILE A 432 17.59 8.15 -5.45
CA ILE A 432 18.88 7.87 -6.09
C ILE A 432 19.23 6.40 -5.85
N LEU A 433 19.46 5.63 -6.91
CA LEU A 433 20.12 4.33 -6.79
C LEU A 433 21.63 4.57 -6.94
N LEU A 434 22.37 4.35 -5.85
CA LEU A 434 23.80 4.57 -5.78
C LEU A 434 24.53 3.23 -5.94
N HIS A 435 25.13 3.03 -7.11
CA HIS A 435 25.89 1.80 -7.39
C HIS A 435 27.30 1.89 -6.84
N THR A 436 27.68 0.91 -6.00
CA THR A 436 29.01 0.82 -5.43
C THR A 436 29.46 -0.62 -5.25
N GLN A 437 30.75 -0.83 -5.09
CA GLN A 437 31.30 -2.13 -4.76
C GLN A 437 30.96 -2.50 -3.31
N VAL A 438 30.56 -3.74 -3.10
CA VAL A 438 30.27 -4.31 -1.79
C VAL A 438 31.21 -5.48 -1.54
N GLN A 439 31.91 -5.45 -0.43
CA GLN A 439 32.71 -6.56 0.05
C GLN A 439 31.99 -7.25 1.19
N LEU A 440 31.82 -8.55 1.10
CA LEU A 440 31.31 -9.36 2.20
C LEU A 440 32.49 -9.77 3.08
N LEU A 441 32.45 -9.34 4.35
CA LEU A 441 33.48 -9.64 5.34
C LEU A 441 32.93 -10.66 6.33
N ASP A 442 33.65 -11.75 6.51
CA ASP A 442 33.34 -12.74 7.55
C ASP A 442 33.55 -12.10 8.93
N VAL A 443 32.59 -12.22 9.80
CA VAL A 443 32.67 -11.71 11.18
C VAL A 443 33.37 -12.67 12.14
N GLY A 444 33.68 -13.88 11.67
CA GLY A 444 34.39 -14.89 12.49
C GLY A 444 33.52 -15.47 13.62
N ASP A 445 32.22 -15.41 13.51
CA ASP A 445 31.28 -15.91 14.53
C ASP A 445 31.05 -17.43 14.47
N GLY A 446 31.64 -18.11 13.50
CA GLY A 446 31.45 -19.54 13.24
C GLY A 446 30.08 -19.91 12.66
N HIS A 447 29.21 -18.94 12.39
CA HIS A 447 27.86 -19.13 11.84
C HIS A 447 27.77 -18.66 10.40
N GLY A 448 28.86 -18.20 9.77
CA GLY A 448 28.91 -17.72 8.40
C GLY A 448 28.22 -16.34 8.21
N SER A 449 28.10 -15.56 9.27
CA SER A 449 27.57 -14.20 9.17
C SER A 449 28.56 -13.28 8.47
N HIS A 450 28.04 -12.46 7.57
CA HIS A 450 28.84 -11.51 6.80
C HIS A 450 28.39 -10.08 7.06
N ILE A 451 29.36 -9.15 7.12
CA ILE A 451 29.12 -7.71 7.12
C ILE A 451 29.30 -7.20 5.70
N HIS A 452 28.34 -6.41 5.23
CA HIS A 452 28.45 -5.71 3.96
C HIS A 452 29.30 -4.45 4.13
N ASP A 453 30.49 -4.42 3.55
CA ASP A 453 31.35 -3.24 3.50
C ASP A 453 31.20 -2.53 2.15
N TYR A 454 30.36 -1.51 2.12
CA TYR A 454 30.11 -0.67 0.96
C TYR A 454 31.25 0.35 0.77
N ASN A 455 31.81 0.42 -0.44
CA ASN A 455 32.87 1.37 -0.73
C ASN A 455 32.33 2.77 -1.04
N LEU A 456 32.09 3.58 -0.03
CA LEU A 456 31.69 4.98 -0.18
C LEU A 456 32.87 5.96 -0.29
N ASP A 457 34.11 5.48 -0.27
CA ASP A 457 35.33 6.29 -0.44
C ASP A 457 35.87 6.29 -1.89
N SER A 458 34.98 6.00 -2.84
CA SER A 458 35.29 5.87 -4.28
C SER A 458 34.34 6.72 -5.13
N SER A 459 34.03 6.23 -6.31
CA SER A 459 33.05 6.81 -7.22
C SER A 459 32.31 5.72 -7.98
N GLY A 460 31.14 6.04 -8.50
CA GLY A 460 30.31 5.10 -9.24
C GLY A 460 29.19 5.77 -10.04
N LYS A 461 28.35 4.93 -10.61
CA LYS A 461 27.15 5.37 -11.34
C LYS A 461 26.01 5.63 -10.37
N ILE A 462 25.08 6.49 -10.77
CA ILE A 462 23.77 6.66 -10.12
C ILE A 462 22.67 6.70 -11.15
N ASP A 463 21.52 6.17 -10.73
CA ASP A 463 20.25 6.44 -11.37
C ASP A 463 19.45 7.40 -10.46
N ILE A 464 18.99 8.49 -11.04
CA ILE A 464 18.30 9.56 -10.33
C ILE A 464 16.84 9.56 -10.79
N TYR A 465 15.93 9.52 -9.85
CA TYR A 465 14.49 9.59 -10.13
C TYR A 465 13.93 10.86 -9.48
N TYR A 466 13.47 11.76 -10.31
CA TYR A 466 12.97 13.05 -9.89
C TYR A 466 11.78 13.48 -10.75
N LYS A 467 10.68 13.88 -10.12
CA LYS A 467 9.45 14.32 -10.79
C LYS A 467 8.96 13.37 -11.90
N GLY A 468 8.98 12.07 -11.63
CA GLY A 468 8.47 11.05 -12.56
C GLY A 468 9.40 10.70 -13.72
N HIS A 469 10.66 11.17 -13.70
CA HIS A 469 11.65 10.92 -14.74
C HIS A 469 12.92 10.31 -14.17
N ARG A 470 13.60 9.49 -14.98
CA ARG A 470 14.91 8.92 -14.70
C ARG A 470 15.99 9.69 -15.43
N PHE A 471 17.07 9.96 -14.71
CA PHE A 471 18.32 10.54 -15.22
C PHE A 471 19.48 9.64 -14.80
N SER A 472 20.52 9.56 -15.63
CA SER A 472 21.76 8.88 -15.26
C SER A 472 22.80 9.90 -14.82
N GLY A 473 23.69 9.46 -13.94
CA GLY A 473 24.75 10.31 -13.43
C GLY A 473 25.87 9.53 -12.78
N THR A 474 26.69 10.26 -12.04
CA THR A 474 27.80 9.70 -11.25
C THR A 474 27.79 10.29 -9.85
N TRP A 475 28.25 9.49 -8.90
CA TRP A 475 28.59 9.95 -7.57
C TRP A 475 30.11 9.84 -7.36
N SER A 476 30.67 10.64 -6.45
CA SER A 476 32.05 10.51 -6.04
C SER A 476 32.29 11.02 -4.63
N SER A 477 33.19 10.36 -3.92
CA SER A 477 33.81 10.85 -2.71
C SER A 477 34.97 11.75 -3.07
N THR A 478 35.01 12.95 -2.49
CA THR A 478 36.15 13.89 -2.63
C THR A 478 37.04 13.89 -1.40
N GLY A 479 36.86 12.92 -0.53
CA GLY A 479 37.61 12.70 0.71
C GLY A 479 36.73 12.35 1.89
N ALA A 480 37.34 11.74 2.90
CA ALA A 480 36.71 11.30 4.09
C ALA A 480 35.98 12.42 4.81
N HIS A 481 35.53 13.10 5.25
CA HIS A 481 34.91 14.25 5.91
C HIS A 481 34.33 15.30 4.93
N LYS A 482 33.99 14.84 3.72
CA LYS A 482 33.26 15.66 2.73
C LYS A 482 32.05 14.89 2.24
N PRO A 483 30.88 15.52 2.09
CA PRO A 483 29.70 14.87 1.54
C PRO A 483 29.98 14.25 0.18
N LEU A 484 29.25 13.18 -0.12
CA LEU A 484 29.24 12.63 -1.46
C LEU A 484 28.75 13.69 -2.45
N THR A 485 29.39 13.75 -3.60
CA THR A 485 29.01 14.65 -4.69
C THR A 485 28.31 13.88 -5.80
N PHE A 486 27.29 14.50 -6.38
CA PHE A 486 26.47 13.90 -7.43
C PHE A 486 26.52 14.78 -8.68
N LYS A 487 26.60 14.17 -9.86
CA LYS A 487 26.58 14.86 -11.15
C LYS A 487 25.69 14.11 -12.12
N LEU A 488 24.98 14.83 -12.96
CA LEU A 488 24.31 14.27 -14.13
C LEU A 488 25.32 13.72 -15.14
N ALA A 489 24.89 12.88 -16.08
CA ALA A 489 25.73 12.31 -17.12
C ALA A 489 26.45 13.37 -17.99
N ASN A 490 25.89 14.56 -18.12
CA ASN A 490 26.52 15.71 -18.81
C ASN A 490 27.51 16.48 -17.94
N GLY A 491 27.82 16.00 -16.72
CA GLY A 491 28.75 16.66 -15.78
C GLY A 491 28.14 17.76 -14.91
N THR A 492 26.89 18.14 -15.12
CA THR A 492 26.21 19.17 -14.31
C THR A 492 26.08 18.69 -12.85
N PRO A 493 26.51 19.50 -11.86
CA PRO A 493 26.30 19.15 -10.47
C PRO A 493 24.81 18.96 -10.13
N LEU A 494 24.50 17.90 -9.39
CA LEU A 494 23.16 17.62 -8.89
C LEU A 494 23.04 18.12 -7.45
N SER A 495 22.02 18.92 -7.18
CA SER A 495 21.63 19.34 -5.83
C SER A 495 20.52 18.44 -5.31
N LEU A 496 20.59 18.08 -4.03
CA LEU A 496 19.47 17.42 -3.37
C LEU A 496 18.32 18.42 -3.18
N PRO A 497 17.06 17.99 -3.32
CA PRO A 497 15.92 18.88 -3.19
C PRO A 497 15.66 19.25 -1.72
N PRO A 498 14.85 20.30 -1.44
CA PRO A 498 14.50 20.69 -0.07
C PRO A 498 13.74 19.60 0.72
N GLY A 499 12.92 18.79 0.06
CA GLY A 499 12.21 17.67 0.68
C GLY A 499 13.11 16.47 0.96
N LEU A 500 12.50 15.33 1.28
CA LEU A 500 13.20 14.10 1.56
C LEU A 500 13.89 13.56 0.30
N ALA A 501 15.21 13.40 0.36
CA ALA A 501 15.96 12.61 -0.61
C ALA A 501 16.21 11.20 -0.04
N TRP A 502 16.16 10.18 -0.90
CA TRP A 502 16.36 8.79 -0.53
C TRP A 502 17.42 8.17 -1.44
N ILE A 503 18.42 7.55 -0.84
CA ILE A 503 19.52 6.89 -1.55
C ILE A 503 19.46 5.39 -1.24
N ASP A 504 19.11 4.58 -2.22
CA ASP A 504 19.30 3.14 -2.17
C ASP A 504 20.74 2.84 -2.59
N VAL A 505 21.53 2.29 -1.68
CA VAL A 505 22.89 1.84 -1.95
C VAL A 505 22.82 0.42 -2.46
N VAL A 506 23.15 0.22 -3.73
CA VAL A 506 23.05 -1.05 -4.44
C VAL A 506 24.39 -1.51 -4.98
N SER A 507 24.53 -2.83 -5.20
CA SER A 507 25.76 -3.47 -5.72
C SER A 507 25.93 -3.35 -7.23
#